data_218dbd88a552ed3daa6fee83c8730700
#
_entry.id   218dbd88a552ed3daa6fee83c8730700
#
_cell.length_a   1.000
_cell.length_b   1.000
_cell.length_c   1.000
_cell.angle_alpha   90.00
_cell.angle_beta   90.00
_cell.angle_gamma   90.00
#
_symmetry.space_group_name_H-M   'P 1'
#
loop_
_entity.id
_entity.type
_entity.pdbx_description
1 polymer ?
#
loop_
_entity_poly.entity_id
_entity_poly.type
_entity_poly.pdbx_seq_one_letter_code
_entity_poly.pdbx_strand_id
1 'polypeptide(L)'
;IISYGFTFARNYFQYFSGDFLFIKGGLPSWYIVPHMGLLYLIGLPFLVMGFISLSSGRKLLHKIPLLWLFFAPITAAITVDDIPNINRSLVMLPALELLTAYGFYVFIEKISPHWKKQLSLVVFVCLLWNLFYFLHQYFVNATVHKNWYRNEGVGEMVNAVRNVYNQENKIIITKATGGIYPLVLFYMQYDPRVYQTEGSPKDREYGGFGKFMFVPQACPSAQKHESYLKTD
;
A
#
# COMPACT_ATOMS: atom_id res chain seq x y z
N ILE A 1 -0.05 -29.67 -9.30
CA ILE A 1 -0.08 -28.80 -10.49
C ILE A 1 -1.46 -28.12 -10.62
N ILE A 2 -2.57 -28.90 -10.63
CA ILE A 2 -3.94 -28.36 -10.79
C ILE A 2 -4.26 -27.31 -9.70
N SER A 3 -3.90 -27.58 -8.45
CA SER A 3 -4.11 -26.65 -7.34
C SER A 3 -3.39 -25.31 -7.54
N TYR A 4 -2.14 -25.34 -8.02
CA TYR A 4 -1.37 -24.11 -8.31
C TYR A 4 -2.00 -23.30 -9.44
N GLY A 5 -2.47 -23.95 -10.50
CA GLY A 5 -3.15 -23.29 -11.60
C GLY A 5 -4.44 -22.59 -11.17
N PHE A 6 -5.22 -23.25 -10.29
CA PHE A 6 -6.43 -22.64 -9.73
C PHE A 6 -6.11 -21.45 -8.82
N THR A 7 -5.11 -21.58 -7.96
CA THR A 7 -4.66 -20.49 -7.08
C THR A 7 -4.19 -19.29 -7.90
N PHE A 8 -3.36 -19.52 -8.92
CA PHE A 8 -2.93 -18.46 -9.83
C PHE A 8 -4.11 -17.77 -10.52
N ALA A 9 -5.03 -18.53 -11.08
CA ALA A 9 -6.20 -17.96 -11.76
C ALA A 9 -7.04 -17.11 -10.80
N ARG A 10 -7.33 -17.62 -9.60
CA ARG A 10 -8.05 -16.87 -8.56
C ARG A 10 -7.32 -15.57 -8.22
N ASN A 11 -6.02 -15.63 -7.98
CA ASN A 11 -5.21 -14.48 -7.64
C ASN A 11 -5.21 -13.45 -8.79
N TYR A 12 -5.03 -13.92 -10.02
CA TYR A 12 -5.02 -13.09 -11.21
C TYR A 12 -6.32 -12.30 -11.39
N PHE A 13 -7.48 -12.96 -11.27
CA PHE A 13 -8.76 -12.28 -11.41
C PHE A 13 -9.08 -11.30 -10.28
N GLN A 14 -8.47 -11.44 -9.12
CA GLN A 14 -8.64 -10.46 -8.04
C GLN A 14 -8.12 -9.07 -8.41
N TYR A 15 -7.11 -8.96 -9.28
CA TYR A 15 -6.60 -7.68 -9.77
C TYR A 15 -7.57 -6.93 -10.69
N PHE A 16 -8.61 -7.61 -11.18
CA PHE A 16 -9.68 -7.01 -11.98
C PHE A 16 -10.97 -6.82 -11.19
N SER A 17 -10.97 -7.12 -9.90
CA SER A 17 -12.17 -6.96 -9.08
C SER A 17 -12.53 -5.48 -8.89
N GLY A 18 -13.83 -5.19 -8.83
CA GLY A 18 -14.31 -3.84 -8.56
C GLY A 18 -13.87 -3.32 -7.19
N ASP A 19 -13.75 -4.20 -6.20
CA ASP A 19 -13.21 -3.86 -4.88
C ASP A 19 -11.78 -3.33 -4.96
N PHE A 20 -10.92 -4.03 -5.68
CA PHE A 20 -9.52 -3.63 -5.86
C PHE A 20 -9.39 -2.34 -6.67
N LEU A 21 -10.09 -2.26 -7.79
CA LEU A 21 -9.94 -1.14 -8.71
C LEU A 21 -10.58 0.15 -8.20
N PHE A 22 -11.73 0.09 -7.49
CA PHE A 22 -12.53 1.30 -7.24
C PHE A 22 -12.89 1.55 -5.77
N ILE A 23 -12.86 0.53 -4.88
CA ILE A 23 -13.46 0.65 -3.56
C ILE A 23 -12.46 0.55 -2.42
N LYS A 24 -11.71 -0.55 -2.34
CA LYS A 24 -10.85 -0.85 -1.19
C LYS A 24 -9.36 -0.76 -1.48
N GLY A 25 -8.98 -0.84 -2.78
CA GLY A 25 -7.59 -1.03 -3.14
C GLY A 25 -7.09 -2.43 -2.75
N GLY A 26 -5.79 -2.57 -2.61
CA GLY A 26 -5.14 -3.86 -2.37
C GLY A 26 -4.59 -4.04 -0.97
N LEU A 27 -3.62 -4.93 -0.88
CA LEU A 27 -2.82 -5.20 0.31
C LEU A 27 -1.35 -4.81 0.02
N PRO A 28 -0.50 -4.64 1.02
CA PRO A 28 -0.85 -4.53 2.43
C PRO A 28 -1.56 -3.21 2.78
N SER A 29 -2.34 -3.23 3.86
CA SER A 29 -3.25 -2.13 4.24
C SER A 29 -2.57 -0.80 4.56
N TRP A 30 -1.29 -0.81 4.88
CA TRP A 30 -0.53 0.42 5.17
C TRP A 30 -0.16 1.24 3.92
N TYR A 31 -0.28 0.68 2.71
CA TYR A 31 -0.07 1.42 1.47
C TYR A 31 -1.35 1.99 0.86
N ILE A 32 -2.51 1.56 1.33
CA ILE A 32 -3.79 2.00 0.78
C ILE A 32 -4.34 3.22 1.50
N VAL A 33 -5.02 4.06 0.74
CA VAL A 33 -5.86 5.12 1.29
C VAL A 33 -7.22 4.52 1.66
N PRO A 34 -7.73 4.78 2.89
CA PRO A 34 -9.01 4.23 3.30
C PRO A 34 -10.14 4.54 2.32
N HIS A 35 -10.95 3.52 2.03
CA HIS A 35 -12.13 3.64 1.16
C HIS A 35 -11.84 4.14 -0.26
N MET A 36 -10.64 3.85 -0.79
CA MET A 36 -10.26 4.20 -2.15
C MET A 36 -9.58 3.02 -2.85
N GLY A 37 -9.99 2.78 -4.09
CA GLY A 37 -9.32 1.86 -5.00
C GLY A 37 -8.18 2.53 -5.77
N LEU A 38 -7.67 1.85 -6.79
CA LEU A 38 -6.65 2.38 -7.69
C LEU A 38 -7.18 3.49 -8.59
N LEU A 39 -8.46 3.43 -8.96
CA LEU A 39 -9.12 4.36 -9.87
C LEU A 39 -10.30 5.04 -9.17
N TYR A 40 -10.64 6.22 -9.61
CA TYR A 40 -11.88 6.87 -9.20
C TYR A 40 -13.09 6.21 -9.86
N LEU A 41 -14.16 6.02 -9.09
CA LEU A 41 -15.39 5.38 -9.58
C LEU A 41 -15.99 6.09 -10.80
N ILE A 42 -15.82 7.40 -10.90
CA ILE A 42 -16.26 8.18 -12.07
C ILE A 42 -15.54 7.77 -13.35
N GLY A 43 -14.37 7.16 -13.26
CA GLY A 43 -13.62 6.63 -14.40
C GLY A 43 -14.21 5.33 -14.98
N LEU A 44 -15.04 4.60 -14.23
CA LEU A 44 -15.55 3.29 -14.63
C LEU A 44 -16.27 3.30 -16.00
N PRO A 45 -17.23 4.20 -16.30
CA PRO A 45 -17.89 4.21 -17.61
C PRO A 45 -16.90 4.49 -18.74
N PHE A 46 -15.90 5.34 -18.50
CA PHE A 46 -14.87 5.64 -19.50
C PHE A 46 -13.91 4.47 -19.69
N LEU A 47 -13.53 3.77 -18.62
CA LEU A 47 -12.71 2.57 -18.69
C LEU A 47 -13.38 1.49 -19.55
N VAL A 48 -14.67 1.22 -19.32
CA VAL A 48 -15.46 0.26 -20.11
C VAL A 48 -15.54 0.69 -21.56
N MET A 49 -15.80 1.96 -21.81
CA MET A 49 -15.91 2.51 -23.15
C MET A 49 -14.59 2.45 -23.94
N GLY A 50 -13.48 2.76 -23.26
CA GLY A 50 -12.13 2.64 -23.80
C GLY A 50 -11.76 1.19 -24.11
N PHE A 51 -12.07 0.27 -23.21
CA PHE A 51 -11.86 -1.16 -23.40
C PHE A 51 -12.62 -1.67 -24.64
N ILE A 52 -13.91 -1.39 -24.77
CA ILE A 52 -14.74 -1.79 -25.93
C ILE A 52 -14.19 -1.19 -27.23
N SER A 53 -13.88 0.11 -27.20
CA SER A 53 -13.42 0.83 -28.40
C SER A 53 -12.07 0.34 -28.91
N LEU A 54 -11.11 0.09 -27.99
CA LEU A 54 -9.79 -0.43 -28.36
C LEU A 54 -9.84 -1.91 -28.77
N SER A 55 -10.71 -2.71 -28.13
CA SER A 55 -10.90 -4.12 -28.52
C SER A 55 -11.43 -4.25 -29.93
N SER A 56 -12.34 -3.36 -30.36
CA SER A 56 -12.91 -3.34 -31.70
C SER A 56 -11.99 -2.74 -32.77
N GLY A 57 -10.91 -2.07 -32.35
CA GLY A 57 -9.93 -1.42 -33.23
C GLY A 57 -9.11 -2.44 -34.02
N ARG A 58 -8.91 -2.18 -35.34
CA ARG A 58 -8.14 -3.08 -36.23
C ARG A 58 -6.62 -2.85 -36.13
N LYS A 59 -6.15 -1.67 -35.71
CA LYS A 59 -4.73 -1.34 -35.66
C LYS A 59 -4.08 -1.98 -34.44
N LEU A 60 -2.93 -2.63 -34.64
CA LEU A 60 -2.17 -3.30 -33.57
C LEU A 60 -1.80 -2.34 -32.43
N LEU A 61 -1.43 -1.10 -32.74
CA LEU A 61 -1.09 -0.08 -31.77
C LEU A 61 -2.22 0.19 -30.75
N HIS A 62 -3.49 0.08 -31.18
CA HIS A 62 -4.63 0.23 -30.28
C HIS A 62 -4.75 -0.91 -29.25
N LYS A 63 -4.13 -2.06 -29.51
CA LYS A 63 -4.17 -3.22 -28.63
C LYS A 63 -3.08 -3.21 -27.57
N ILE A 64 -2.07 -2.34 -27.70
CA ILE A 64 -0.96 -2.28 -26.72
C ILE A 64 -1.45 -2.04 -25.28
N PRO A 65 -2.33 -1.06 -24.98
CA PRO A 65 -2.82 -0.87 -23.61
C PRO A 65 -3.61 -2.08 -23.10
N LEU A 66 -4.35 -2.78 -23.98
CA LEU A 66 -5.08 -3.98 -23.60
C LEU A 66 -4.13 -5.13 -23.26
N LEU A 67 -3.14 -5.39 -24.10
CA LEU A 67 -2.11 -6.40 -23.85
C LEU A 67 -1.38 -6.08 -22.56
N TRP A 68 -0.95 -4.83 -22.39
CA TRP A 68 -0.32 -4.38 -21.17
C TRP A 68 -1.18 -4.65 -19.94
N LEU A 69 -2.47 -4.28 -19.98
CA LEU A 69 -3.40 -4.52 -18.87
C LEU A 69 -3.47 -6.01 -18.49
N PHE A 70 -3.52 -6.91 -19.47
CA PHE A 70 -3.62 -8.34 -19.19
C PHE A 70 -2.31 -8.99 -18.77
N PHE A 71 -1.17 -8.51 -19.26
CA PHE A 71 0.12 -9.08 -18.86
C PHE A 71 0.66 -8.54 -17.54
N ALA A 72 0.31 -7.30 -17.18
CA ALA A 72 0.84 -6.63 -15.99
C ALA A 72 0.60 -7.38 -14.67
N PRO A 73 -0.58 -7.95 -14.36
CA PRO A 73 -0.83 -8.60 -13.08
C PRO A 73 -0.27 -10.02 -12.99
N ILE A 74 0.30 -10.60 -14.06
CA ILE A 74 0.79 -11.99 -14.07
C ILE A 74 1.86 -12.18 -12.99
N THR A 75 2.85 -11.30 -12.94
CA THR A 75 3.95 -11.38 -11.95
C THR A 75 3.44 -11.24 -10.52
N ALA A 76 2.45 -10.38 -10.31
CA ALA A 76 1.83 -10.17 -9.01
C ALA A 76 0.97 -11.39 -8.60
N ALA A 77 0.28 -12.03 -9.53
CA ALA A 77 -0.60 -13.18 -9.29
C ALA A 77 0.16 -14.48 -8.94
N ILE A 78 1.43 -14.59 -9.32
CA ILE A 78 2.29 -15.75 -8.98
C ILE A 78 2.66 -15.73 -7.49
N THR A 79 2.68 -14.56 -6.86
CA THR A 79 3.03 -14.43 -5.44
C THR A 79 1.87 -14.89 -4.55
N VAL A 80 2.19 -15.30 -3.31
CA VAL A 80 1.19 -15.87 -2.38
C VAL A 80 0.77 -14.85 -1.32
N ASP A 81 1.64 -13.85 -1.04
CA ASP A 81 1.42 -12.89 0.05
C ASP A 81 0.73 -11.64 -0.45
N ASP A 82 -0.19 -11.11 0.37
CA ASP A 82 -0.87 -9.84 0.15
C ASP A 82 -1.56 -9.76 -1.22
N ILE A 83 -2.60 -10.54 -1.45
CA ILE A 83 -3.31 -10.55 -2.72
C ILE A 83 -4.71 -9.94 -2.58
N PRO A 84 -5.06 -8.97 -3.45
CA PRO A 84 -4.25 -8.33 -4.49
C PRO A 84 -3.22 -7.33 -3.90
N ASN A 85 -1.96 -7.40 -4.35
CA ASN A 85 -0.90 -6.54 -3.85
C ASN A 85 -0.80 -5.24 -4.67
N ILE A 86 -0.97 -4.11 -3.99
CA ILE A 86 -1.02 -2.80 -4.64
C ILE A 86 0.33 -2.42 -5.29
N ASN A 87 1.45 -2.64 -4.61
CA ASN A 87 2.76 -2.25 -5.13
C ASN A 87 3.16 -3.05 -6.38
N ARG A 88 2.88 -4.37 -6.35
CA ARG A 88 3.20 -5.25 -7.48
C ARG A 88 2.31 -5.00 -8.69
N SER A 89 1.13 -4.42 -8.48
CA SER A 89 0.16 -4.13 -9.54
C SER A 89 0.21 -2.70 -10.08
N LEU A 90 1.05 -1.82 -9.51
CA LEU A 90 1.20 -0.44 -10.02
C LEU A 90 1.55 -0.39 -11.51
N VAL A 91 2.20 -1.42 -12.04
CA VAL A 91 2.49 -1.54 -13.47
C VAL A 91 1.23 -1.64 -14.34
N MET A 92 0.05 -1.97 -13.77
CA MET A 92 -1.24 -1.94 -14.47
C MET A 92 -1.78 -0.51 -14.66
N LEU A 93 -1.42 0.41 -13.74
CA LEU A 93 -2.03 1.73 -13.66
C LEU A 93 -1.92 2.54 -14.96
N PRO A 94 -0.76 2.62 -15.65
CA PRO A 94 -0.68 3.35 -16.90
C PRO A 94 -1.62 2.80 -17.99
N ALA A 95 -1.82 1.48 -18.05
CA ALA A 95 -2.73 0.88 -19.01
C ALA A 95 -4.19 1.21 -18.69
N LEU A 96 -4.58 1.17 -17.42
CA LEU A 96 -5.92 1.55 -16.95
C LEU A 96 -6.21 3.02 -17.23
N GLU A 97 -5.26 3.91 -16.96
CA GLU A 97 -5.40 5.35 -17.23
C GLU A 97 -5.50 5.65 -18.72
N LEU A 98 -4.69 4.99 -19.56
CA LEU A 98 -4.78 5.14 -21.01
C LEU A 98 -6.15 4.68 -21.56
N LEU A 99 -6.67 3.55 -21.04
CA LEU A 99 -8.00 3.07 -21.41
C LEU A 99 -9.08 4.06 -20.98
N THR A 100 -9.00 4.56 -19.75
CA THR A 100 -9.97 5.52 -19.22
C THR A 100 -9.93 6.84 -20.00
N ALA A 101 -8.75 7.37 -20.26
CA ALA A 101 -8.57 8.60 -21.03
C ALA A 101 -9.07 8.45 -22.48
N TYR A 102 -8.76 7.33 -23.13
CA TYR A 102 -9.25 7.06 -24.47
C TYR A 102 -10.78 6.88 -24.49
N GLY A 103 -11.34 6.22 -23.50
CA GLY A 103 -12.80 6.09 -23.37
C GLY A 103 -13.49 7.42 -23.16
N PHE A 104 -12.91 8.31 -22.35
CA PHE A 104 -13.41 9.69 -22.22
C PHE A 104 -13.33 10.45 -23.53
N TYR A 105 -12.23 10.33 -24.28
CA TYR A 105 -12.11 10.93 -25.61
C TYR A 105 -13.23 10.42 -26.55
N VAL A 106 -13.44 9.12 -26.66
CA VAL A 106 -14.49 8.53 -27.49
C VAL A 106 -15.89 8.97 -27.04
N PHE A 107 -16.10 9.09 -25.73
CA PHE A 107 -17.34 9.61 -25.16
C PHE A 107 -17.63 11.04 -25.63
N ILE A 108 -16.66 11.92 -25.48
CA ILE A 108 -16.81 13.33 -25.89
C ILE A 108 -17.01 13.45 -27.39
N GLU A 109 -16.36 12.63 -28.21
CA GLU A 109 -16.56 12.65 -29.67
C GLU A 109 -17.99 12.27 -30.10
N LYS A 110 -18.65 11.40 -29.35
CA LYS A 110 -20.05 10.97 -29.64
C LYS A 110 -21.12 11.96 -29.18
N ILE A 111 -20.74 12.94 -28.32
CA ILE A 111 -21.68 13.93 -27.80
C ILE A 111 -21.84 15.09 -28.80
N SER A 112 -23.04 15.65 -28.85
CA SER A 112 -23.28 16.84 -29.67
C SER A 112 -22.43 18.02 -29.21
N PRO A 113 -21.94 18.88 -30.13
CA PRO A 113 -21.04 20.00 -29.79
C PRO A 113 -21.58 20.92 -28.70
N HIS A 114 -22.89 21.06 -28.63
CA HIS A 114 -23.55 21.91 -27.64
C HIS A 114 -23.32 21.44 -26.19
N TRP A 115 -23.27 20.12 -25.95
CA TRP A 115 -23.12 19.54 -24.62
C TRP A 115 -21.68 19.20 -24.24
N LYS A 116 -20.74 19.22 -25.19
CA LYS A 116 -19.33 18.84 -24.92
C LYS A 116 -18.73 19.62 -23.78
N LYS A 117 -18.88 20.94 -23.78
CA LYS A 117 -18.30 21.82 -22.76
C LYS A 117 -18.90 21.59 -21.37
N GLN A 118 -20.23 21.47 -21.30
CA GLN A 118 -20.94 21.26 -20.03
C GLN A 118 -20.55 19.91 -19.41
N LEU A 119 -20.57 18.85 -20.19
CA LEU A 119 -20.21 17.52 -19.72
C LEU A 119 -18.73 17.39 -19.33
N SER A 120 -17.82 18.02 -20.08
CA SER A 120 -16.41 18.08 -19.72
C SER A 120 -16.23 18.83 -18.40
N LEU A 121 -16.96 19.92 -18.19
CA LEU A 121 -16.93 20.65 -16.93
C LEU A 121 -17.47 19.82 -15.77
N VAL A 122 -18.57 19.09 -15.95
CA VAL A 122 -19.12 18.20 -14.91
C VAL A 122 -18.10 17.11 -14.54
N VAL A 123 -17.50 16.45 -15.53
CA VAL A 123 -16.46 15.44 -15.26
C VAL A 123 -15.28 16.06 -14.53
N PHE A 124 -14.83 17.24 -14.92
CA PHE A 124 -13.75 17.96 -14.26
C PHE A 124 -14.08 18.28 -12.78
N VAL A 125 -15.29 18.79 -12.52
CA VAL A 125 -15.73 19.07 -11.14
C VAL A 125 -15.79 17.77 -10.31
N CYS A 126 -16.28 16.68 -10.88
CA CYS A 126 -16.29 15.38 -10.20
C CYS A 126 -14.86 14.85 -9.92
N LEU A 127 -13.92 15.06 -10.84
CA LEU A 127 -12.51 14.70 -10.60
C LEU A 127 -11.88 15.54 -9.49
N LEU A 128 -12.16 16.85 -9.47
CA LEU A 128 -11.73 17.73 -8.38
C LEU A 128 -12.32 17.27 -7.04
N TRP A 129 -13.60 16.93 -7.00
CA TRP A 129 -14.24 16.40 -5.79
C TRP A 129 -13.54 15.11 -5.31
N ASN A 130 -13.26 14.18 -6.22
CA ASN A 130 -12.52 12.95 -5.88
C ASN A 130 -11.10 13.25 -5.40
N LEU A 131 -10.41 14.24 -5.98
CA LEU A 131 -9.11 14.69 -5.52
C LEU A 131 -9.17 15.23 -4.10
N PHE A 132 -10.13 16.10 -3.78
CA PHE A 132 -10.32 16.63 -2.42
C PHE A 132 -10.68 15.52 -1.44
N TYR A 133 -11.52 14.57 -1.85
CA TYR A 133 -11.84 13.40 -1.04
C TYR A 133 -10.57 12.56 -0.77
N PHE A 134 -9.74 12.31 -1.79
CA PHE A 134 -8.46 11.63 -1.63
C PHE A 134 -7.55 12.35 -0.65
N LEU A 135 -7.38 13.66 -0.79
CA LEU A 135 -6.54 14.46 0.11
C LEU A 135 -7.03 14.40 1.56
N HIS A 136 -8.35 14.49 1.75
CA HIS A 136 -8.95 14.35 3.08
C HIS A 136 -8.70 12.95 3.65
N GLN A 137 -8.92 11.88 2.87
CA GLN A 137 -8.67 10.51 3.32
C GLN A 137 -7.19 10.27 3.65
N TYR A 138 -6.29 10.82 2.85
CA TYR A 138 -4.85 10.62 3.00
C TYR A 138 -4.26 11.42 4.17
N PHE A 139 -4.58 12.72 4.28
CA PHE A 139 -3.95 13.59 5.27
C PHE A 139 -4.70 13.64 6.60
N VAL A 140 -6.01 13.47 6.60
CA VAL A 140 -6.83 13.56 7.81
C VAL A 140 -7.19 12.19 8.34
N ASN A 141 -7.96 11.42 7.58
CA ASN A 141 -8.51 10.16 8.05
C ASN A 141 -7.42 9.10 8.30
N ALA A 142 -6.50 8.93 7.38
CA ALA A 142 -5.42 7.94 7.53
C ALA A 142 -4.48 8.30 8.69
N THR A 143 -4.22 9.57 8.92
CA THR A 143 -3.37 10.04 10.03
C THR A 143 -4.03 9.79 11.38
N VAL A 144 -5.34 10.05 11.50
CA VAL A 144 -6.07 9.85 12.77
C VAL A 144 -6.32 8.37 13.08
N HIS A 145 -6.71 7.58 12.08
CA HIS A 145 -7.18 6.19 12.31
C HIS A 145 -6.14 5.11 11.99
N LYS A 146 -5.04 5.46 11.31
CA LYS A 146 -3.99 4.51 10.89
C LYS A 146 -2.58 5.03 11.15
N ASN A 147 -2.40 5.90 12.14
CA ASN A 147 -1.11 6.47 12.54
C ASN A 147 -0.05 5.39 12.80
N TRP A 148 -0.42 4.29 13.45
CA TRP A 148 0.45 3.18 13.78
C TRP A 148 1.01 2.44 12.54
N TYR A 149 0.32 2.45 11.39
CA TYR A 149 0.86 1.91 10.13
C TYR A 149 1.99 2.75 9.57
N ARG A 150 2.01 4.05 9.88
CA ARG A 150 3.04 4.98 9.43
C ARG A 150 4.21 5.10 10.40
N ASN A 151 4.20 4.29 11.48
CA ASN A 151 5.19 4.37 12.56
C ASN A 151 5.30 5.78 13.16
N GLU A 152 4.19 6.52 13.20
CA GLU A 152 4.11 7.82 13.85
C GLU A 152 4.42 7.68 15.33
N GLY A 153 5.12 8.67 15.90
CA GLY A 153 5.54 8.65 17.30
C GLY A 153 6.84 7.89 17.60
N VAL A 154 7.40 7.13 16.65
CA VAL A 154 8.66 6.40 16.90
C VAL A 154 9.83 7.37 17.09
N GLY A 155 9.86 8.47 16.33
CA GLY A 155 10.89 9.50 16.49
C GLY A 155 10.85 10.15 17.87
N GLU A 156 9.66 10.51 18.35
CA GLU A 156 9.44 11.08 19.69
C GLU A 156 9.80 10.10 20.79
N MET A 157 9.39 8.83 20.62
CA MET A 157 9.75 7.77 21.56
C MET A 157 11.27 7.63 21.64
N VAL A 158 11.98 7.59 20.52
CA VAL A 158 13.44 7.45 20.52
C VAL A 158 14.12 8.68 21.11
N ASN A 159 13.59 9.88 20.89
CA ASN A 159 14.10 11.09 21.52
C ASN A 159 13.95 11.04 23.05
N ALA A 160 12.83 10.54 23.57
CA ALA A 160 12.66 10.32 25.00
C ALA A 160 13.66 9.27 25.53
N VAL A 161 13.86 8.19 24.80
CA VAL A 161 14.81 7.14 25.14
C VAL A 161 16.25 7.65 25.17
N ARG A 162 16.64 8.54 24.26
CA ARG A 162 17.99 9.13 24.25
C ARG A 162 18.34 9.82 25.58
N ASN A 163 17.36 10.47 26.19
CA ASN A 163 17.60 11.20 27.44
C ASN A 163 17.94 10.27 28.62
N VAL A 164 17.46 9.04 28.57
CA VAL A 164 17.68 8.04 29.62
C VAL A 164 18.70 6.95 29.25
N TYR A 165 19.14 6.93 27.98
CA TYR A 165 19.98 5.85 27.42
C TYR A 165 21.27 5.58 28.24
N ASN A 166 21.93 6.64 28.75
CA ASN A 166 23.16 6.50 29.51
C ASN A 166 22.89 6.13 30.96
N GLN A 167 21.68 6.35 31.46
CA GLN A 167 21.31 6.11 32.87
C GLN A 167 20.82 4.68 33.08
N GLU A 168 20.24 4.08 32.04
CA GLU A 168 19.63 2.75 32.11
C GLU A 168 20.56 1.67 31.54
N ASN A 169 20.55 0.51 32.17
CA ASN A 169 21.32 -0.65 31.73
C ASN A 169 20.57 -1.43 30.62
N LYS A 170 19.23 -1.38 30.63
CA LYS A 170 18.38 -2.12 29.70
C LYS A 170 17.13 -1.31 29.33
N ILE A 171 16.82 -1.26 28.08
CA ILE A 171 15.66 -0.54 27.52
C ILE A 171 14.78 -1.54 26.80
N ILE A 172 13.56 -1.72 27.29
CA ILE A 172 12.59 -2.66 26.72
C ILE A 172 11.60 -1.87 25.87
N ILE A 173 11.48 -2.24 24.59
CA ILE A 173 10.53 -1.65 23.65
C ILE A 173 9.50 -2.70 23.25
N THR A 174 8.22 -2.39 23.38
CA THR A 174 7.15 -3.28 22.94
C THR A 174 6.96 -3.18 21.44
N LYS A 175 6.74 -4.31 20.78
CA LYS A 175 6.44 -4.39 19.36
C LYS A 175 4.95 -4.11 19.13
N ALA A 176 4.56 -2.85 19.11
CA ALA A 176 3.20 -2.48 18.71
C ALA A 176 2.99 -2.65 17.20
N THR A 177 4.06 -2.50 16.42
CA THR A 177 4.06 -2.63 14.96
C THR A 177 5.26 -3.47 14.52
N GLY A 178 5.10 -4.25 13.47
CA GLY A 178 6.23 -5.00 12.91
C GLY A 178 7.36 -4.08 12.47
N GLY A 179 8.62 -4.50 12.67
CA GLY A 179 9.76 -3.77 12.15
C GLY A 179 10.19 -2.53 12.92
N ILE A 180 9.84 -2.39 14.20
CA ILE A 180 10.23 -1.23 15.02
C ILE A 180 11.75 -1.13 15.23
N TYR A 181 12.47 -2.24 15.30
CA TYR A 181 13.92 -2.24 15.57
C TYR A 181 14.75 -1.49 14.50
N PRO A 182 14.47 -1.59 13.18
CA PRO A 182 15.20 -0.80 12.19
C PRO A 182 14.97 0.71 12.35
N LEU A 183 13.77 1.09 12.78
CA LEU A 183 13.46 2.50 13.05
C LEU A 183 14.21 3.01 14.28
N VAL A 184 14.32 2.20 15.33
CA VAL A 184 15.12 2.55 16.50
C VAL A 184 16.60 2.69 16.12
N LEU A 185 17.17 1.78 15.31
CA LEU A 185 18.53 1.91 14.78
C LEU A 185 18.71 3.23 14.02
N PHE A 186 17.77 3.54 13.13
CA PHE A 186 17.82 4.75 12.32
C PHE A 186 17.75 6.02 13.17
N TYR A 187 16.71 6.13 14.01
CA TYR A 187 16.52 7.33 14.83
C TYR A 187 17.56 7.49 15.92
N MET A 188 18.10 6.40 16.50
CA MET A 188 19.23 6.44 17.43
C MET A 188 20.55 6.81 16.75
N GLN A 189 20.63 6.73 15.43
CA GLN A 189 21.87 6.86 14.66
C GLN A 189 22.93 5.86 15.17
N TYR A 190 22.48 4.62 15.43
CA TYR A 190 23.34 3.57 15.97
C TYR A 190 24.45 3.23 14.97
N ASP A 191 25.71 3.15 15.46
CA ASP A 191 26.84 2.89 14.57
C ASP A 191 26.70 1.53 13.88
N PRO A 192 26.64 1.47 12.55
CA PRO A 192 26.51 0.21 11.81
C PRO A 192 27.65 -0.78 12.08
N ARG A 193 28.86 -0.29 12.37
CA ARG A 193 30.02 -1.13 12.68
C ARG A 193 29.84 -1.84 14.01
N VAL A 194 29.39 -1.11 15.02
CA VAL A 194 29.06 -1.68 16.34
C VAL A 194 27.96 -2.71 16.21
N TYR A 195 26.87 -2.38 15.50
CA TYR A 195 25.77 -3.30 15.26
C TYR A 195 26.20 -4.59 14.56
N GLN A 196 27.11 -4.49 13.59
CA GLN A 196 27.62 -5.67 12.88
C GLN A 196 28.55 -6.52 13.74
N THR A 197 29.35 -5.90 14.62
CA THR A 197 30.26 -6.61 15.53
C THR A 197 29.54 -7.29 16.69
N GLU A 198 28.44 -6.69 17.18
CA GLU A 198 27.59 -7.31 18.20
C GLU A 198 26.85 -8.57 17.69
N GLY A 199 26.86 -8.75 16.38
CA GLY A 199 26.13 -9.80 15.72
C GLY A 199 24.67 -9.45 15.50
N SER A 200 24.27 -9.40 14.22
CA SER A 200 22.84 -9.26 13.89
C SER A 200 22.08 -10.48 14.41
N PRO A 201 21.05 -10.29 15.24
CA PRO A 201 20.31 -11.43 15.80
C PRO A 201 19.78 -12.32 14.69
N LYS A 202 19.92 -13.64 14.83
CA LYS A 202 19.38 -14.61 13.85
C LYS A 202 17.87 -14.47 13.69
N ASP A 203 17.20 -14.14 14.79
CA ASP A 203 15.79 -13.81 14.80
C ASP A 203 15.65 -12.28 14.94
N ARG A 204 15.57 -11.61 13.79
CA ARG A 204 15.50 -10.15 13.69
C ARG A 204 14.25 -9.55 14.32
N GLU A 205 13.22 -10.34 14.52
CA GLU A 205 11.97 -9.85 15.11
C GLU A 205 12.02 -9.79 16.64
N TYR A 206 12.82 -10.64 17.28
CA TYR A 206 12.82 -10.81 18.72
C TYR A 206 14.17 -10.49 19.39
N GLY A 207 15.20 -10.32 18.58
CA GLY A 207 16.52 -9.93 19.07
C GLY A 207 16.58 -8.46 19.48
N GLY A 208 17.49 -8.16 20.37
CA GLY A 208 17.88 -6.80 20.73
C GLY A 208 19.23 -6.43 20.11
N PHE A 209 19.66 -5.21 20.35
CA PHE A 209 21.02 -4.74 20.09
C PHE A 209 21.42 -3.73 21.18
N GLY A 210 22.68 -3.69 21.54
CA GLY A 210 23.16 -2.85 22.62
C GLY A 210 22.34 -3.05 23.89
N LYS A 211 21.77 -1.96 24.41
CA LYS A 211 20.89 -1.98 25.59
C LYS A 211 19.42 -2.26 25.26
N PHE A 212 19.05 -2.34 23.97
CA PHE A 212 17.67 -2.50 23.55
C PHE A 212 17.24 -3.94 23.52
N MET A 213 16.01 -4.20 23.96
CA MET A 213 15.31 -5.46 23.86
C MET A 213 13.91 -5.24 23.31
N PHE A 214 13.51 -6.03 22.33
CA PHE A 214 12.19 -5.94 21.71
C PHE A 214 11.32 -7.10 22.17
N VAL A 215 10.14 -6.78 22.72
CA VAL A 215 9.21 -7.77 23.27
C VAL A 215 7.86 -7.70 22.54
N PRO A 216 7.06 -8.80 22.53
CA PRO A 216 5.72 -8.78 21.97
C PRO A 216 4.86 -7.68 22.58
N GLN A 217 3.83 -7.24 21.83
CA GLN A 217 2.93 -6.14 22.23
C GLN A 217 2.13 -6.43 23.51
N ALA A 218 1.93 -7.69 23.86
CA ALA A 218 1.19 -8.04 25.07
C ALA A 218 1.91 -7.49 26.31
N CYS A 219 1.11 -6.86 27.17
CA CYS A 219 1.61 -6.38 28.45
C CYS A 219 2.23 -7.55 29.22
N PRO A 220 3.45 -7.42 29.73
CA PRO A 220 4.10 -8.49 30.50
C PRO A 220 3.28 -9.01 31.68
N SER A 221 2.42 -8.17 32.28
CA SER A 221 1.50 -8.55 33.35
C SER A 221 0.34 -9.41 32.89
N ALA A 222 -0.04 -9.35 31.63
CA ALA A 222 -1.15 -10.12 31.07
C ALA A 222 -0.72 -11.50 30.53
N GLN A 223 0.55 -11.63 30.21
CA GLN A 223 1.15 -12.89 29.79
C GLN A 223 2.26 -13.23 30.77
N LYS A 224 2.30 -14.43 31.34
CA LYS A 224 3.36 -14.89 32.26
C LYS A 224 4.74 -14.92 31.58
N HIS A 225 5.19 -13.81 31.05
CA HIS A 225 6.52 -13.64 30.47
C HIS A 225 7.51 -13.11 31.49
N GLU A 226 7.62 -13.78 32.62
CA GLU A 226 8.65 -13.50 33.65
C GLU A 226 10.08 -13.56 33.07
N SER A 227 10.27 -14.32 31.99
CA SER A 227 11.59 -14.48 31.35
C SER A 227 12.17 -13.18 30.77
N TYR A 228 11.34 -12.20 30.39
CA TYR A 228 11.82 -10.92 29.86
C TYR A 228 12.17 -9.89 30.93
N LEU A 229 11.69 -10.11 32.14
CA LEU A 229 11.88 -9.19 33.28
C LEU A 229 12.94 -9.70 34.28
N LYS A 230 13.41 -10.94 34.12
CA LYS A 230 14.53 -11.42 34.94
C LYS A 230 15.80 -10.72 34.50
N THR A 231 16.18 -9.75 35.29
CA THR A 231 17.54 -9.19 35.29
C THR A 231 18.44 -10.18 36.01
N ASP A 232 19.44 -10.69 35.34
CA ASP A 232 20.62 -11.21 36.02
C ASP A 232 21.48 -10.04 36.52
#